data_5a44ff80a7e0aeb68170d3d581309554
#
_entry.id   5a44ff80a7e0aeb68170d3d581309554
#
_cell.length_a   1.000
_cell.length_b   1.000
_cell.length_c   1.000
_cell.angle_alpha   90.00
_cell.angle_beta   90.00
_cell.angle_gamma   90.00
#
_symmetry.space_group_name_H-M   'P 1'
#
loop_
_entity.id
_entity.type
_entity.pdbx_description
1 polymer ?
#
loop_
_entity_poly.entity_id
_entity_poly.type
_entity_poly.pdbx_seq_one_letter_code
_entity_poly.pdbx_strand_id
1 'polypeptide(L)'
;MNPRDLLPGVPLIESPFFERLAEQAWPDPELRRIAADLHRDGFAVIDFPEEHFDAIAEAIRTKLEAQFDIDDWRRHGAGSLRVQDAWKQHEEVRHLAAHPRILDMLSALYGRRAWPFQTLNFPVGTQQPAHTDAVHFSSVPERFMCGVWIALEDIHEDSGPLEYYPGSHKWPMYGNDQLGLCAADHGGPMGQGVYEPLWRELVQLHGLSAKRFMARQGQALIWTANLLHGGAAQNDRAHTRWSQVTHYYFDDCAWYTPMGSDPMYGNVLFREPVDIATGATRRNTYQGREIAIDRVGRAFQREATRPQRSLWNCVNGLLHRRFD
;
A
#
# COMPACT_ATOMS: atom_id res chain seq x y z
N MET A 1 -1.42 -12.13 31.90
CA MET A 1 -2.00 -12.09 30.55
C MET A 1 -0.92 -11.63 29.60
N ASN A 2 -0.66 -12.37 28.54
CA ASN A 2 0.33 -11.97 27.52
C ASN A 2 -0.21 -10.73 26.80
N PRO A 3 0.57 -9.63 26.64
CA PRO A 3 0.14 -8.45 25.88
C PRO A 3 -0.35 -8.75 24.45
N ARG A 4 0.18 -9.80 23.82
CA ARG A 4 -0.26 -10.26 22.51
C ARG A 4 -1.73 -10.69 22.51
N ASP A 5 -2.22 -11.28 23.59
CA ASP A 5 -3.59 -11.80 23.71
C ASP A 5 -4.60 -10.69 23.98
N LEU A 6 -4.14 -9.51 24.41
CA LEU A 6 -5.00 -8.36 24.68
C LEU A 6 -5.51 -7.69 23.40
N LEU A 7 -4.70 -7.67 22.35
CA LEU A 7 -4.99 -6.99 21.07
C LEU A 7 -4.66 -7.88 19.87
N PRO A 8 -5.33 -9.02 19.71
CA PRO A 8 -5.04 -9.96 18.60
C PRO A 8 -5.39 -9.37 17.22
N GLY A 9 -6.13 -8.29 17.18
CA GLY A 9 -6.50 -7.53 15.97
C GLY A 9 -5.56 -6.38 15.64
N VAL A 10 -4.38 -6.29 16.27
CA VAL A 10 -3.36 -5.27 15.97
C VAL A 10 -2.07 -5.97 15.55
N PRO A 11 -1.45 -5.55 14.41
CA PRO A 11 -0.15 -6.08 14.01
C PRO A 11 0.87 -5.93 15.14
N LEU A 12 1.72 -6.95 15.37
CA LEU A 12 2.67 -6.92 16.50
C LEU A 12 3.59 -5.71 16.45
N ILE A 13 4.05 -5.32 15.25
CA ILE A 13 4.89 -4.13 15.04
C ILE A 13 4.17 -2.80 15.35
N GLU A 14 2.84 -2.78 15.34
CA GLU A 14 2.03 -1.58 15.63
C GLU A 14 1.38 -1.65 17.04
N SER A 15 1.72 -2.68 17.81
CA SER A 15 1.15 -2.86 19.16
C SER A 15 1.56 -1.71 20.09
N PRO A 16 0.63 -1.15 20.88
CA PRO A 16 0.97 -0.22 21.95
C PRO A 16 1.84 -0.87 23.04
N PHE A 17 1.96 -2.19 23.05
CA PHE A 17 2.80 -2.95 23.96
C PHE A 17 4.15 -3.35 23.33
N PHE A 18 4.56 -2.72 22.24
CA PHE A 18 5.74 -3.09 21.47
C PHE A 18 6.98 -3.34 22.33
N GLU A 19 7.34 -2.40 23.20
CA GLU A 19 8.53 -2.49 24.05
C GLU A 19 8.52 -3.74 24.98
N ARG A 20 7.34 -4.17 25.41
CA ARG A 20 7.17 -5.35 26.26
C ARG A 20 7.20 -6.67 25.48
N LEU A 21 6.92 -6.58 24.18
CA LEU A 21 6.83 -7.75 23.29
C LEU A 21 8.13 -8.00 22.55
N ALA A 22 8.93 -6.96 22.29
CA ALA A 22 10.01 -6.98 21.29
C ALA A 22 11.04 -8.08 21.52
N GLU A 23 11.53 -8.25 22.75
CA GLU A 23 12.55 -9.27 23.03
C GLU A 23 12.02 -10.70 22.90
N GLN A 24 10.77 -10.92 23.30
CA GLN A 24 10.15 -12.25 23.25
C GLN A 24 9.64 -12.59 21.84
N ALA A 25 9.06 -11.61 21.14
CA ALA A 25 8.49 -11.80 19.82
C ALA A 25 9.58 -11.99 18.75
N TRP A 26 10.70 -11.26 18.90
CA TRP A 26 11.78 -11.25 17.91
C TRP A 26 13.14 -11.45 18.60
N PRO A 27 13.50 -12.71 18.93
CA PRO A 27 14.80 -13.03 19.58
C PRO A 27 15.97 -12.75 18.64
N ASP A 28 15.80 -12.91 17.33
CA ASP A 28 16.80 -12.56 16.33
C ASP A 28 17.04 -11.04 16.30
N PRO A 29 18.31 -10.56 16.45
CA PRO A 29 18.62 -9.14 16.53
C PRO A 29 18.26 -8.36 15.27
N GLU A 30 18.44 -8.95 14.09
CA GLU A 30 18.13 -8.26 12.82
C GLU A 30 16.62 -8.12 12.62
N LEU A 31 15.87 -9.18 12.89
CA LEU A 31 14.41 -9.13 12.83
C LEU A 31 13.84 -8.13 13.85
N ARG A 32 14.46 -8.05 15.04
CA ARG A 32 14.09 -7.06 16.06
C ARG A 32 14.39 -5.63 15.61
N ARG A 33 15.53 -5.39 14.94
CA ARG A 33 15.86 -4.09 14.33
C ARG A 33 14.79 -3.70 13.32
N ILE A 34 14.44 -4.60 12.40
CA ILE A 34 13.40 -4.38 11.38
C ILE A 34 12.06 -4.05 12.05
N ALA A 35 11.68 -4.81 13.08
CA ALA A 35 10.45 -4.56 13.85
C ALA A 35 10.46 -3.18 14.51
N ALA A 36 11.58 -2.78 15.12
CA ALA A 36 11.74 -1.48 15.76
C ALA A 36 11.68 -0.31 14.75
N ASP A 37 12.28 -0.47 13.58
CA ASP A 37 12.24 0.53 12.51
C ASP A 37 10.79 0.71 11.99
N LEU A 38 10.08 -0.40 11.72
CA LEU A 38 8.66 -0.38 11.32
C LEU A 38 7.78 0.26 12.40
N HIS A 39 8.00 -0.08 13.67
CA HIS A 39 7.24 0.50 14.79
C HIS A 39 7.47 2.00 14.95
N ARG A 40 8.73 2.44 14.86
CA ARG A 40 9.11 3.84 15.08
C ARG A 40 8.76 4.72 13.89
N ASP A 41 9.12 4.29 12.69
CA ASP A 41 9.15 5.10 11.47
C ASP A 41 8.12 4.68 10.41
N GLY A 42 7.55 3.47 10.50
CA GLY A 42 6.60 2.91 9.54
C GLY A 42 7.25 2.24 8.33
N PHE A 43 8.58 2.20 8.28
CA PHE A 43 9.36 1.53 7.22
C PHE A 43 10.62 0.87 7.79
N ALA A 44 11.14 -0.11 7.06
CA ALA A 44 12.45 -0.70 7.30
C ALA A 44 13.16 -1.00 5.99
N VAL A 45 14.49 -0.84 5.98
CA VAL A 45 15.33 -1.20 4.83
C VAL A 45 16.04 -2.52 5.13
N ILE A 46 16.06 -3.40 4.13
CA ILE A 46 16.72 -4.71 4.18
C ILE A 46 17.49 -4.95 2.89
N ASP A 47 18.49 -5.81 2.94
CA ASP A 47 19.00 -6.48 1.75
C ASP A 47 18.07 -7.66 1.44
N PHE A 48 17.58 -7.75 0.19
CA PHE A 48 16.64 -8.80 -0.20
C PHE A 48 17.30 -10.18 -0.12
N PRO A 49 16.69 -11.17 0.54
CA PRO A 49 17.35 -12.41 0.91
C PRO A 49 17.42 -13.44 -0.23
N GLU A 50 17.83 -13.04 -1.43
CA GLU A 50 17.94 -13.90 -2.62
C GLU A 50 19.41 -13.94 -3.10
N GLU A 51 20.00 -15.12 -3.12
CA GLU A 51 21.42 -15.31 -3.47
C GLU A 51 21.72 -14.99 -4.94
N HIS A 52 20.77 -15.24 -5.83
CA HIS A 52 20.90 -15.00 -7.28
C HIS A 52 20.16 -13.75 -7.73
N PHE A 53 20.02 -12.76 -6.86
CA PHE A 53 19.22 -11.57 -7.08
C PHE A 53 19.57 -10.85 -8.39
N ASP A 54 20.84 -10.68 -8.69
CA ASP A 54 21.29 -9.93 -9.89
C ASP A 54 20.81 -10.59 -11.19
N ALA A 55 20.88 -11.91 -11.26
CA ALA A 55 20.40 -12.66 -12.44
C ALA A 55 18.86 -12.57 -12.58
N ILE A 56 18.16 -12.60 -11.46
CA ILE A 56 16.69 -12.48 -11.45
C ILE A 56 16.27 -11.06 -11.85
N ALA A 57 16.92 -10.04 -11.30
CA ALA A 57 16.67 -8.64 -11.62
C ALA A 57 16.90 -8.35 -13.12
N GLU A 58 18.00 -8.86 -13.68
CA GLU A 58 18.30 -8.75 -15.11
C GLU A 58 17.24 -9.45 -15.97
N ALA A 59 16.83 -10.66 -15.58
CA ALA A 59 15.79 -11.40 -16.29
C ALA A 59 14.45 -10.66 -16.29
N ILE A 60 14.06 -10.05 -15.16
CA ILE A 60 12.84 -9.24 -15.06
C ILE A 60 12.93 -8.02 -15.97
N ARG A 61 14.03 -7.25 -15.92
CA ARG A 61 14.23 -6.07 -16.76
C ARG A 61 14.13 -6.44 -18.25
N THR A 62 14.91 -7.43 -18.68
CA THR A 62 14.94 -7.88 -20.09
C THR A 62 13.56 -8.32 -20.59
N LYS A 63 12.82 -9.09 -19.78
CA LYS A 63 11.51 -9.62 -20.18
C LYS A 63 10.41 -8.56 -20.19
N LEU A 64 10.50 -7.55 -19.34
CA LEU A 64 9.48 -6.49 -19.23
C LEU A 64 9.80 -5.29 -20.12
N GLU A 65 11.04 -5.06 -20.49
CA GLU A 65 11.45 -3.89 -21.30
C GLU A 65 10.62 -3.76 -22.58
N ALA A 66 10.37 -4.88 -23.28
CA ALA A 66 9.59 -4.90 -24.51
C ALA A 66 8.10 -4.49 -24.34
N GLN A 67 7.61 -4.41 -23.10
CA GLN A 67 6.24 -3.98 -22.79
C GLN A 67 6.11 -2.47 -22.64
N PHE A 68 7.24 -1.73 -22.66
CA PHE A 68 7.29 -0.29 -22.43
C PHE A 68 7.90 0.45 -23.63
N ASP A 69 7.28 1.54 -24.03
CA ASP A 69 7.90 2.51 -24.94
C ASP A 69 8.67 3.55 -24.11
N ILE A 70 9.85 3.14 -23.59
CA ILE A 70 10.70 4.00 -22.75
C ILE A 70 11.22 5.18 -23.56
N ASP A 71 11.48 5.04 -24.87
CA ASP A 71 11.99 6.12 -25.72
C ASP A 71 10.90 7.16 -26.00
N ASP A 72 9.65 6.75 -26.18
CA ASP A 72 8.53 7.69 -26.26
C ASP A 72 8.33 8.42 -24.93
N TRP A 73 8.40 7.70 -23.82
CA TRP A 73 8.32 8.28 -22.49
C TRP A 73 9.46 9.29 -22.23
N ARG A 74 10.71 9.00 -22.64
CA ARG A 74 11.83 9.93 -22.55
C ARG A 74 11.58 11.23 -23.30
N ARG A 75 10.98 11.15 -24.47
CA ARG A 75 10.67 12.32 -25.32
C ARG A 75 9.54 13.18 -24.73
N HIS A 76 8.47 12.56 -24.27
CA HIS A 76 7.24 13.26 -23.93
C HIS A 76 6.99 13.36 -22.43
N GLY A 77 7.50 12.42 -21.62
CA GLY A 77 7.36 12.42 -20.17
C GLY A 77 5.94 12.22 -19.65
N ALA A 78 5.05 11.75 -20.51
CA ALA A 78 3.65 11.59 -20.18
C ALA A 78 3.37 10.18 -19.64
N GLY A 79 2.60 10.13 -18.54
CA GLY A 79 2.09 8.88 -17.98
C GLY A 79 3.05 8.15 -17.04
N SER A 80 2.50 7.18 -16.34
CA SER A 80 3.25 6.26 -15.50
C SER A 80 3.44 4.95 -16.25
N LEU A 81 4.70 4.59 -16.52
CA LEU A 81 5.01 3.28 -17.07
C LEU A 81 4.99 2.24 -15.96
N ARG A 82 4.04 1.32 -16.01
CA ARG A 82 3.97 0.19 -15.07
C ARG A 82 3.29 -1.03 -15.68
N VAL A 83 3.74 -2.20 -15.26
CA VAL A 83 3.00 -3.46 -15.47
C VAL A 83 2.47 -3.93 -14.12
N GLN A 84 1.16 -4.13 -14.06
CA GLN A 84 0.51 -4.71 -12.90
C GLN A 84 0.37 -6.22 -13.08
N ASP A 85 0.67 -6.97 -12.03
CA ASP A 85 0.55 -8.42 -11.96
C ASP A 85 1.34 -9.19 -13.04
N ALA A 86 2.54 -8.70 -13.35
CA ALA A 86 3.47 -9.37 -14.25
C ALA A 86 3.81 -10.81 -13.79
N TRP A 87 3.61 -11.13 -12.51
CA TRP A 87 3.77 -12.46 -11.94
C TRP A 87 2.94 -13.55 -12.64
N LYS A 88 1.85 -13.16 -13.32
CA LYS A 88 0.99 -14.09 -14.08
C LYS A 88 1.67 -14.69 -15.30
N GLN A 89 2.67 -14.02 -15.84
CA GLN A 89 3.38 -14.39 -17.05
C GLN A 89 4.90 -14.57 -16.85
N HIS A 90 5.45 -14.06 -15.73
CA HIS A 90 6.88 -14.03 -15.45
C HIS A 90 7.18 -14.66 -14.08
N GLU A 91 7.80 -15.84 -14.11
CA GLU A 91 8.10 -16.61 -12.90
C GLU A 91 9.10 -15.87 -11.98
N GLU A 92 10.03 -15.09 -12.54
CA GLU A 92 10.99 -14.30 -11.77
C GLU A 92 10.31 -13.23 -10.91
N VAL A 93 9.26 -12.58 -11.46
CA VAL A 93 8.42 -11.62 -10.71
C VAL A 93 7.68 -12.33 -9.59
N ARG A 94 7.11 -13.51 -9.88
CA ARG A 94 6.45 -14.35 -8.89
C ARG A 94 7.41 -14.84 -7.81
N HIS A 95 8.61 -15.25 -8.19
CA HIS A 95 9.65 -15.72 -7.28
C HIS A 95 10.00 -14.66 -6.22
N LEU A 96 10.28 -13.41 -6.66
CA LEU A 96 10.53 -12.31 -5.71
C LEU A 96 9.31 -12.01 -4.85
N ALA A 97 8.10 -12.00 -5.43
CA ALA A 97 6.88 -11.69 -4.70
C ALA A 97 6.56 -12.74 -3.62
N ALA A 98 6.77 -14.01 -3.91
CA ALA A 98 6.46 -15.14 -3.02
C ALA A 98 7.68 -15.71 -2.31
N HIS A 99 8.77 -14.94 -2.19
CA HIS A 99 10.01 -15.41 -1.60
C HIS A 99 9.82 -15.89 -0.15
N PRO A 100 10.15 -17.15 0.19
CA PRO A 100 9.81 -17.75 1.49
C PRO A 100 10.32 -16.95 2.69
N ARG A 101 11.59 -16.49 2.65
CA ARG A 101 12.19 -15.73 3.76
C ARG A 101 11.51 -14.36 3.98
N ILE A 102 10.96 -13.74 2.92
CA ILE A 102 10.16 -12.51 3.04
C ILE A 102 8.81 -12.83 3.69
N LEU A 103 8.15 -13.89 3.25
CA LEU A 103 6.86 -14.30 3.83
C LEU A 103 6.99 -14.66 5.31
N ASP A 104 8.04 -15.39 5.68
CA ASP A 104 8.32 -15.76 7.07
C ASP A 104 8.62 -14.53 7.93
N MET A 105 9.45 -13.62 7.42
CA MET A 105 9.78 -12.34 8.08
C MET A 105 8.51 -11.52 8.32
N LEU A 106 7.72 -11.26 7.29
CA LEU A 106 6.48 -10.47 7.40
C LEU A 106 5.48 -11.14 8.34
N SER A 107 5.38 -12.48 8.29
CA SER A 107 4.50 -13.23 9.19
C SER A 107 4.91 -13.08 10.66
N ALA A 108 6.20 -13.11 10.94
CA ALA A 108 6.72 -12.89 12.29
C ALA A 108 6.50 -11.44 12.77
N LEU A 109 6.70 -10.45 11.89
CA LEU A 109 6.52 -9.03 12.19
C LEU A 109 5.06 -8.67 12.51
N TYR A 110 4.11 -9.21 11.76
CA TYR A 110 2.69 -8.91 11.91
C TYR A 110 1.96 -9.86 12.88
N GLY A 111 2.53 -11.04 13.15
CA GLY A 111 1.92 -12.08 14.01
C GLY A 111 0.82 -12.88 13.33
N ARG A 112 0.66 -12.77 12.03
CA ARG A 112 -0.24 -13.55 11.16
C ARG A 112 0.51 -13.95 9.89
N ARG A 113 0.13 -15.06 9.27
CA ARG A 113 0.75 -15.52 8.03
C ARG A 113 0.54 -14.48 6.91
N ALA A 114 1.65 -14.01 6.33
CA ALA A 114 1.68 -13.12 5.19
C ALA A 114 1.53 -13.88 3.87
N TRP A 115 0.94 -13.23 2.87
CA TRP A 115 0.86 -13.72 1.50
C TRP A 115 0.76 -12.56 0.50
N PRO A 116 1.42 -12.66 -0.69
CA PRO A 116 1.43 -11.62 -1.69
C PRO A 116 0.14 -11.63 -2.52
N PHE A 117 -0.41 -10.43 -2.85
CA PHE A 117 -1.64 -10.32 -3.63
C PHE A 117 -1.56 -9.45 -4.89
N GLN A 118 -0.52 -8.63 -5.02
CA GLN A 118 -0.35 -7.76 -6.17
C GLN A 118 1.13 -7.49 -6.40
N THR A 119 1.53 -7.44 -7.67
CA THR A 119 2.85 -6.92 -8.07
C THR A 119 2.70 -5.74 -9.01
N LEU A 120 3.63 -4.78 -8.89
CA LEU A 120 3.79 -3.67 -9.81
C LEU A 120 5.26 -3.57 -10.20
N ASN A 121 5.53 -3.55 -11.51
CA ASN A 121 6.88 -3.38 -12.02
C ASN A 121 6.96 -2.04 -12.77
N PHE A 122 8.00 -1.28 -12.48
CA PHE A 122 8.22 0.06 -13.00
C PHE A 122 9.60 0.15 -13.63
N PRO A 123 9.74 0.59 -14.90
CA PRO A 123 11.03 0.88 -15.52
C PRO A 123 11.56 2.27 -15.19
N VAL A 124 10.69 3.19 -14.74
CA VAL A 124 11.00 4.60 -14.47
C VAL A 124 10.29 5.09 -13.21
N GLY A 125 10.69 6.25 -12.70
CA GLY A 125 10.04 6.90 -11.56
C GLY A 125 8.57 7.21 -11.83
N THR A 126 7.69 6.88 -10.87
CA THR A 126 6.24 7.05 -11.04
C THR A 126 5.81 8.50 -10.94
N GLN A 127 6.57 9.33 -10.22
CA GLN A 127 6.22 10.71 -9.86
C GLN A 127 4.81 10.80 -9.24
N GLN A 128 4.35 9.70 -8.63
CA GLN A 128 3.04 9.63 -8.02
C GLN A 128 3.01 10.53 -6.77
N PRO A 129 1.95 11.36 -6.62
CA PRO A 129 1.78 12.14 -5.40
C PRO A 129 1.79 11.27 -4.15
N ALA A 130 2.22 11.88 -3.04
CA ALA A 130 2.26 11.18 -1.75
C ALA A 130 0.87 10.70 -1.35
N HIS A 131 0.79 9.42 -0.95
CA HIS A 131 -0.44 8.72 -0.59
C HIS A 131 -0.16 7.64 0.44
N THR A 132 -1.23 7.12 1.07
CA THR A 132 -1.18 5.89 1.86
C THR A 132 -1.86 4.77 1.10
N ASP A 133 -1.31 3.57 1.17
CA ASP A 133 -1.94 2.40 0.57
C ASP A 133 -3.26 2.03 1.28
N ALA A 134 -3.41 2.44 2.53
CA ALA A 134 -4.56 2.11 3.36
C ALA A 134 -5.92 2.51 2.75
N VAL A 135 -5.98 3.55 1.91
CA VAL A 135 -7.23 3.95 1.24
C VAL A 135 -7.58 3.05 0.06
N HIS A 136 -6.58 2.38 -0.52
CA HIS A 136 -6.71 1.45 -1.65
C HIS A 136 -6.88 0.00 -1.20
N PHE A 137 -6.10 -0.39 -0.17
CA PHE A 137 -5.90 -1.77 0.26
C PHE A 137 -5.98 -1.86 1.77
N SER A 138 -7.17 -1.94 2.33
CA SER A 138 -7.33 -2.08 3.77
C SER A 138 -7.80 -3.47 4.16
N SER A 139 -7.79 -3.73 5.45
CA SER A 139 -8.24 -4.96 6.07
C SER A 139 -9.09 -4.70 7.31
N VAL A 140 -9.87 -5.70 7.70
CA VAL A 140 -10.50 -5.76 9.02
C VAL A 140 -10.05 -7.07 9.67
N PRO A 141 -9.32 -7.03 10.81
CA PRO A 141 -8.85 -5.84 11.54
C PRO A 141 -7.92 -4.97 10.70
N GLU A 142 -7.85 -3.67 11.03
CA GLU A 142 -7.08 -2.69 10.27
C GLU A 142 -5.57 -2.98 10.29
N ARG A 143 -4.84 -2.44 9.28
CA ARG A 143 -3.38 -2.40 9.19
C ARG A 143 -2.69 -3.74 8.90
N PHE A 144 -3.44 -4.82 8.65
CA PHE A 144 -2.86 -6.08 8.17
C PHE A 144 -2.63 -6.05 6.65
N MET A 145 -1.81 -5.09 6.23
CA MET A 145 -1.33 -4.89 4.86
C MET A 145 0.05 -4.23 4.93
N CYS A 146 0.94 -4.61 4.03
CA CYS A 146 2.22 -3.91 3.82
C CYS A 146 2.65 -3.99 2.37
N GLY A 147 3.57 -3.11 2.00
CA GLY A 147 4.27 -3.14 0.72
C GLY A 147 5.75 -3.44 0.90
N VAL A 148 6.34 -4.08 -0.10
CA VAL A 148 7.79 -4.28 -0.24
C VAL A 148 8.20 -3.79 -1.61
N TRP A 149 8.95 -2.70 -1.65
CA TRP A 149 9.58 -2.16 -2.85
C TRP A 149 11.00 -2.66 -2.95
N ILE A 150 11.40 -3.18 -4.12
CA ILE A 150 12.72 -3.77 -4.36
C ILE A 150 13.38 -3.05 -5.52
N ALA A 151 14.62 -2.60 -5.34
CA ALA A 151 15.44 -2.04 -6.40
C ALA A 151 15.96 -3.15 -7.32
N LEU A 152 15.62 -3.10 -8.60
CA LEU A 152 16.14 -4.02 -9.61
C LEU A 152 17.38 -3.48 -10.32
N GLU A 153 17.82 -2.29 -9.95
CA GLU A 153 19.07 -1.61 -10.34
C GLU A 153 19.46 -0.60 -9.26
N ASP A 154 20.65 -0.02 -9.33
CA ASP A 154 21.05 1.09 -8.46
C ASP A 154 20.21 2.33 -8.78
N ILE A 155 19.65 2.97 -7.76
CA ILE A 155 18.75 4.10 -7.92
C ILE A 155 19.51 5.41 -7.92
N HIS A 156 19.45 6.14 -9.04
CA HIS A 156 20.03 7.46 -9.18
C HIS A 156 19.13 8.56 -8.57
N GLU A 157 19.72 9.62 -8.00
CA GLU A 157 18.97 10.70 -7.35
C GLU A 157 18.00 11.43 -8.29
N ASP A 158 18.33 11.52 -9.58
CA ASP A 158 17.53 12.18 -10.60
C ASP A 158 16.54 11.25 -11.30
N SER A 159 16.52 9.95 -10.97
CA SER A 159 15.64 8.95 -11.59
C SER A 159 14.21 8.92 -11.02
N GLY A 160 13.87 9.82 -10.10
CA GLY A 160 12.60 9.82 -9.39
C GLY A 160 12.50 8.71 -8.33
N PRO A 161 13.41 8.70 -7.32
CA PRO A 161 13.43 7.70 -6.27
C PRO A 161 12.12 7.65 -5.47
N LEU A 162 11.92 6.55 -4.75
CA LEU A 162 10.81 6.43 -3.80
C LEU A 162 10.98 7.49 -2.70
N GLU A 163 9.92 8.28 -2.47
CA GLU A 163 9.81 9.21 -1.35
C GLU A 163 8.87 8.67 -0.28
N TYR A 164 9.18 8.91 0.99
CA TYR A 164 8.36 8.49 2.12
C TYR A 164 8.52 9.42 3.32
N TYR A 165 7.52 9.44 4.21
CA TYR A 165 7.44 10.35 5.34
C TYR A 165 7.47 9.56 6.65
N PRO A 166 8.67 9.39 7.29
CA PRO A 166 8.82 8.62 8.51
C PRO A 166 7.87 9.10 9.63
N GLY A 167 7.21 8.16 10.31
CA GLY A 167 6.28 8.46 11.39
C GLY A 167 4.84 8.76 10.96
N SER A 168 4.59 9.04 9.68
CA SER A 168 3.22 9.30 9.17
C SER A 168 2.27 8.11 9.33
N HIS A 169 2.79 6.88 9.40
CA HIS A 169 2.00 5.68 9.64
C HIS A 169 1.22 5.71 10.97
N LYS A 170 1.66 6.53 11.92
CA LYS A 170 1.00 6.70 13.23
C LYS A 170 -0.26 7.56 13.17
N TRP A 171 -0.49 8.26 12.07
CA TRP A 171 -1.72 9.01 11.90
C TRP A 171 -2.94 8.07 11.89
N PRO A 172 -4.13 8.57 12.26
CA PRO A 172 -5.37 7.85 12.00
C PRO A 172 -5.48 7.46 10.53
N MET A 173 -6.11 6.33 10.25
CA MET A 173 -6.50 6.00 8.88
C MET A 173 -7.72 6.85 8.53
N TYR A 174 -7.50 7.86 7.68
CA TYR A 174 -8.57 8.73 7.22
C TYR A 174 -9.30 8.08 6.05
N GLY A 175 -10.60 7.91 6.18
CA GLY A 175 -11.49 7.39 5.15
C GLY A 175 -12.44 8.44 4.62
N ASN A 176 -13.43 8.00 3.85
CA ASN A 176 -14.43 8.88 3.23
C ASN A 176 -15.23 9.67 4.28
N ASP A 177 -15.59 9.04 5.38
CA ASP A 177 -16.38 9.63 6.46
C ASP A 177 -15.67 10.81 7.13
N GLN A 178 -14.34 10.74 7.36
CA GLN A 178 -13.58 11.88 7.91
C GLN A 178 -13.47 13.03 6.91
N LEU A 179 -13.48 12.75 5.62
CA LEU A 179 -13.46 13.76 4.56
C LEU A 179 -14.86 14.31 4.23
N GLY A 180 -15.92 13.76 4.85
CA GLY A 180 -17.30 14.13 4.53
C GLY A 180 -17.72 13.66 3.13
N LEU A 181 -17.16 12.57 2.65
CA LEU A 181 -17.39 12.02 1.31
C LEU A 181 -18.21 10.72 1.39
N CYS A 182 -18.95 10.44 0.32
CA CYS A 182 -19.68 9.20 0.13
C CYS A 182 -19.35 8.64 -1.25
N ALA A 183 -18.86 7.41 -1.32
CA ALA A 183 -18.47 6.78 -2.59
C ALA A 183 -19.68 6.61 -3.53
N ALA A 184 -20.87 6.37 -2.99
CA ALA A 184 -22.11 6.25 -3.76
C ALA A 184 -22.47 7.53 -4.52
N ASP A 185 -22.18 8.72 -3.96
CA ASP A 185 -22.48 10.00 -4.60
C ASP A 185 -21.58 10.27 -5.82
N HIS A 186 -20.45 9.58 -5.91
CA HIS A 186 -19.47 9.73 -7.01
C HIS A 186 -19.57 8.61 -8.06
N GLY A 187 -20.56 7.72 -7.94
CA GLY A 187 -20.79 6.64 -8.92
C GLY A 187 -19.78 5.50 -8.88
N GLY A 188 -19.00 5.41 -7.80
CA GLY A 188 -18.01 4.36 -7.59
C GLY A 188 -16.80 4.81 -6.77
N PRO A 189 -15.71 4.02 -6.76
CA PRO A 189 -14.51 4.37 -6.03
C PRO A 189 -13.97 5.73 -6.44
N MET A 190 -13.77 6.63 -5.47
CA MET A 190 -13.14 7.91 -5.69
C MET A 190 -11.65 7.70 -6.01
N GLY A 191 -11.08 8.59 -6.82
CA GLY A 191 -9.64 8.58 -7.04
C GLY A 191 -8.88 9.07 -5.79
N GLN A 192 -7.61 8.70 -5.68
CA GLN A 192 -6.70 9.10 -4.61
C GLN A 192 -6.67 10.64 -4.41
N GLY A 193 -6.85 11.41 -5.49
CA GLY A 193 -6.74 12.87 -5.49
C GLY A 193 -7.64 13.60 -4.49
N VAL A 194 -8.73 12.97 -4.01
CA VAL A 194 -9.59 13.57 -2.98
C VAL A 194 -8.93 13.59 -1.59
N TYR A 195 -7.94 12.72 -1.36
CA TYR A 195 -7.19 12.63 -0.10
C TYR A 195 -5.91 13.48 -0.12
N GLU A 196 -5.35 13.78 -1.28
CA GLU A 196 -4.05 14.47 -1.41
C GLU A 196 -3.99 15.83 -0.70
N PRO A 197 -5.05 16.67 -0.71
CA PRO A 197 -5.03 17.92 0.07
C PRO A 197 -4.85 17.67 1.57
N LEU A 198 -5.56 16.67 2.14
CA LEU A 198 -5.43 16.32 3.55
C LEU A 198 -4.00 15.88 3.87
N TRP A 199 -3.41 14.97 3.10
CA TRP A 199 -2.06 14.48 3.37
C TRP A 199 -1.02 15.59 3.29
N ARG A 200 -1.17 16.53 2.34
CA ARG A 200 -0.30 17.70 2.22
C ARG A 200 -0.35 18.59 3.47
N GLU A 201 -1.56 18.88 3.96
CA GLU A 201 -1.75 19.66 5.17
C GLU A 201 -1.21 18.95 6.41
N LEU A 202 -1.40 17.62 6.52
CA LEU A 202 -0.86 16.84 7.63
C LEU A 202 0.68 16.85 7.63
N VAL A 203 1.33 16.75 6.47
CA VAL A 203 2.78 16.87 6.35
C VAL A 203 3.27 18.21 6.88
N GLN A 204 2.60 19.31 6.50
CA GLN A 204 2.93 20.65 6.98
C GLN A 204 2.67 20.80 8.48
N LEU A 205 1.51 20.37 8.95
CA LEU A 205 1.10 20.46 10.36
C LEU A 205 2.08 19.73 11.29
N HIS A 206 2.56 18.57 10.88
CA HIS A 206 3.49 17.75 11.68
C HIS A 206 4.97 18.06 11.38
N GLY A 207 5.26 18.99 10.47
CA GLY A 207 6.62 19.36 10.10
C GLY A 207 7.43 18.20 9.54
N LEU A 208 6.78 17.24 8.86
CA LEU A 208 7.47 16.09 8.29
C LEU A 208 8.21 16.48 7.02
N SER A 209 9.38 15.86 6.83
CA SER A 209 10.17 15.98 5.60
C SER A 209 10.23 14.64 4.90
N ALA A 210 10.07 14.66 3.58
CA ALA A 210 10.25 13.46 2.77
C ALA A 210 11.69 12.97 2.85
N LYS A 211 11.85 11.66 2.95
CA LYS A 211 13.13 10.97 2.71
C LYS A 211 13.07 10.27 1.37
N ARG A 212 14.22 10.18 0.69
CA ARG A 212 14.38 9.46 -0.58
C ARG A 212 15.13 8.17 -0.36
N PHE A 213 14.67 7.11 -0.99
CA PHE A 213 15.33 5.82 -0.93
C PHE A 213 16.30 5.67 -2.10
N MET A 214 17.56 5.96 -1.83
CA MET A 214 18.68 5.78 -2.75
C MET A 214 19.22 4.36 -2.64
N ALA A 215 18.43 3.42 -3.16
CA ALA A 215 18.73 2.01 -3.02
C ALA A 215 19.83 1.54 -3.97
N ARG A 216 20.67 0.64 -3.49
CA ARG A 216 21.47 -0.23 -4.36
C ARG A 216 20.59 -1.37 -4.89
N GLN A 217 20.96 -1.93 -6.03
CA GLN A 217 20.33 -3.15 -6.54
C GLN A 217 20.27 -4.23 -5.44
N GLY A 218 19.12 -4.87 -5.28
CA GLY A 218 18.87 -5.87 -4.25
C GLY A 218 18.49 -5.31 -2.88
N GLN A 219 18.51 -4.00 -2.67
CA GLN A 219 17.92 -3.44 -1.46
C GLN A 219 16.40 -3.31 -1.59
N ALA A 220 15.72 -3.53 -0.47
CA ALA A 220 14.28 -3.40 -0.39
C ALA A 220 13.85 -2.51 0.77
N LEU A 221 12.73 -1.81 0.59
CA LEU A 221 12.06 -1.03 1.61
C LEU A 221 10.70 -1.65 1.88
N ILE A 222 10.48 -2.05 3.14
CA ILE A 222 9.18 -2.52 3.64
C ILE A 222 8.47 -1.32 4.24
N TRP A 223 7.18 -1.11 3.92
CA TRP A 223 6.37 -0.09 4.55
C TRP A 223 5.04 -0.64 5.08
N THR A 224 4.54 -0.04 6.15
CA THR A 224 3.23 -0.34 6.72
C THR A 224 2.12 0.33 5.93
N ALA A 225 0.91 -0.22 5.96
CA ALA A 225 -0.24 0.21 5.15
C ALA A 225 -0.50 1.73 5.15
N ASN A 226 -0.26 2.39 6.29
CA ASN A 226 -0.58 3.81 6.49
C ASN A 226 0.64 4.74 6.34
N LEU A 227 1.82 4.24 5.95
CA LEU A 227 2.97 5.11 5.68
C LEU A 227 2.68 5.99 4.46
N LEU A 228 2.80 7.29 4.60
CA LEU A 228 2.71 8.21 3.48
C LEU A 228 3.97 8.08 2.60
N HIS A 229 3.78 7.76 1.33
CA HIS A 229 4.86 7.56 0.37
C HIS A 229 4.44 7.95 -1.04
N GLY A 230 5.40 8.10 -1.94
CA GLY A 230 5.16 8.48 -3.33
C GLY A 230 6.41 8.35 -4.18
N GLY A 231 6.42 8.98 -5.35
CA GLY A 231 7.59 9.06 -6.23
C GLY A 231 8.11 10.48 -6.32
N ALA A 232 9.41 10.66 -6.08
CA ALA A 232 10.06 11.95 -6.31
C ALA A 232 9.96 12.38 -7.77
N ALA A 233 10.14 13.67 -8.02
CA ALA A 233 10.28 14.17 -9.37
C ALA A 233 11.47 13.50 -10.07
N GLN A 234 11.28 13.14 -11.33
CA GLN A 234 12.36 12.67 -12.18
C GLN A 234 13.01 13.86 -12.88
N ASN A 235 14.21 14.18 -12.47
CA ASN A 235 14.94 15.36 -12.98
C ASN A 235 15.69 15.05 -14.28
N ASP A 236 16.14 13.80 -14.47
CA ASP A 236 16.79 13.35 -15.69
C ASP A 236 16.14 12.06 -16.23
N ARG A 237 15.50 12.17 -17.39
CA ARG A 237 14.84 11.06 -18.07
C ARG A 237 15.78 10.08 -18.76
N ALA A 238 17.08 10.36 -18.80
CA ALA A 238 18.06 9.39 -19.27
C ALA A 238 18.20 8.21 -18.32
N HIS A 239 17.95 8.44 -17.02
CA HIS A 239 17.96 7.39 -16.01
C HIS A 239 16.68 6.56 -15.99
N THR A 240 16.83 5.25 -15.89
CA THR A 240 15.75 4.33 -15.50
C THR A 240 15.63 4.25 -13.97
N ARG A 241 14.57 3.63 -13.50
CA ARG A 241 14.36 3.31 -12.09
C ARG A 241 13.61 1.98 -11.97
N TRP A 242 14.26 0.92 -12.44
CA TRP A 242 13.67 -0.40 -12.40
C TRP A 242 13.42 -0.87 -10.97
N SER A 243 12.19 -1.22 -10.72
CA SER A 243 11.77 -1.69 -9.40
C SER A 243 10.56 -2.62 -9.48
N GLN A 244 10.42 -3.44 -8.45
CA GLN A 244 9.21 -4.23 -8.21
C GLN A 244 8.61 -3.84 -6.87
N VAL A 245 7.31 -3.59 -6.84
CA VAL A 245 6.51 -3.52 -5.61
C VAL A 245 5.71 -4.79 -5.50
N THR A 246 5.70 -5.36 -4.31
CA THR A 246 4.77 -6.44 -3.94
C THR A 246 3.97 -6.02 -2.74
N HIS A 247 2.64 -6.12 -2.83
CA HIS A 247 1.74 -5.88 -1.71
C HIS A 247 1.32 -7.20 -1.07
N TYR A 248 1.28 -7.19 0.27
CA TYR A 248 0.99 -8.35 1.09
C TYR A 248 -0.22 -8.11 1.97
N TYR A 249 -1.06 -9.12 2.08
CA TYR A 249 -2.10 -9.25 3.08
C TYR A 249 -1.74 -10.35 4.09
N PHE A 250 -2.56 -10.48 5.10
CA PHE A 250 -2.37 -11.45 6.19
C PHE A 250 -3.63 -12.28 6.40
N ASP A 251 -3.44 -13.49 6.92
CA ASP A 251 -4.55 -14.41 7.20
C ASP A 251 -5.52 -13.85 8.26
N ASP A 252 -6.72 -14.42 8.28
CA ASP A 252 -7.81 -14.07 9.22
C ASP A 252 -8.19 -12.58 9.18
N CYS A 253 -8.33 -12.06 7.96
CA CYS A 253 -8.80 -10.71 7.68
C CYS A 253 -9.90 -10.71 6.62
N ALA A 254 -10.70 -9.66 6.63
CA ALA A 254 -11.49 -9.24 5.49
C ALA A 254 -10.76 -8.09 4.78
N TRP A 255 -10.67 -8.13 3.47
CA TRP A 255 -9.94 -7.14 2.66
C TRP A 255 -10.91 -6.31 1.82
N TYR A 256 -10.74 -5.00 1.86
CA TYR A 256 -11.64 -4.07 1.18
C TYR A 256 -10.92 -2.82 0.71
N THR A 257 -11.61 -2.02 -0.11
CA THR A 257 -11.13 -0.74 -0.62
C THR A 257 -11.91 0.39 0.09
N PRO A 258 -11.30 1.09 1.09
CA PRO A 258 -11.99 2.15 1.85
C PRO A 258 -12.55 3.26 0.97
N MET A 259 -11.77 3.78 0.01
CA MET A 259 -12.20 4.86 -0.89
C MET A 259 -13.42 4.51 -1.77
N GLY A 260 -13.78 3.24 -1.87
CA GLY A 260 -14.96 2.76 -2.58
C GLY A 260 -16.05 2.24 -1.65
N SER A 261 -15.96 2.48 -0.34
CA SER A 261 -16.83 1.90 0.66
C SER A 261 -17.54 2.96 1.49
N ASP A 262 -18.80 2.70 1.80
CA ASP A 262 -19.63 3.48 2.73
C ASP A 262 -20.24 2.52 3.77
N PRO A 263 -19.46 2.07 4.77
CA PRO A 263 -19.86 0.98 5.67
C PRO A 263 -21.15 1.26 6.43
N MET A 264 -21.43 2.52 6.77
CA MET A 264 -22.64 2.90 7.50
C MET A 264 -23.93 2.73 6.67
N TYR A 265 -23.79 2.66 5.34
CA TYR A 265 -24.89 2.33 4.42
C TYR A 265 -24.87 0.84 4.02
N GLY A 266 -24.04 0.01 4.66
CA GLY A 266 -23.91 -1.41 4.32
C GLY A 266 -23.13 -1.66 3.02
N ASN A 267 -22.53 -0.64 2.44
CA ASN A 267 -21.76 -0.75 1.20
C ASN A 267 -20.27 -0.88 1.51
N VAL A 268 -19.74 -2.09 1.43
CA VAL A 268 -18.31 -2.37 1.59
C VAL A 268 -17.79 -2.98 0.30
N LEU A 269 -16.82 -2.30 -0.32
CA LEU A 269 -16.16 -2.79 -1.53
C LEU A 269 -15.10 -3.84 -1.15
N PHE A 270 -15.55 -5.07 -0.90
CA PHE A 270 -14.68 -6.19 -0.62
C PHE A 270 -13.79 -6.52 -1.82
N ARG A 271 -12.56 -6.93 -1.52
CA ARG A 271 -11.61 -7.45 -2.50
C ARG A 271 -11.65 -8.98 -2.49
N GLU A 272 -11.47 -9.57 -3.66
CA GLU A 272 -11.28 -11.02 -3.84
C GLU A 272 -9.86 -11.26 -4.40
N PRO A 273 -8.82 -11.09 -3.57
CA PRO A 273 -7.44 -11.17 -4.05
C PRO A 273 -7.02 -12.61 -4.31
N VAL A 274 -6.08 -12.75 -5.27
CA VAL A 274 -5.41 -14.02 -5.54
C VAL A 274 -4.09 -14.05 -4.76
N ASP A 275 -3.85 -15.11 -4.02
CA ASP A 275 -2.56 -15.37 -3.39
C ASP A 275 -1.56 -15.77 -4.49
N ILE A 276 -0.55 -14.93 -4.71
CA ILE A 276 0.44 -15.11 -5.78
C ILE A 276 1.25 -16.41 -5.56
N ALA A 277 1.53 -16.77 -4.30
CA ALA A 277 2.31 -17.95 -3.98
C ALA A 277 1.60 -19.25 -4.40
N THR A 278 0.26 -19.29 -4.26
CA THR A 278 -0.54 -20.50 -4.51
C THR A 278 -1.38 -20.43 -5.79
N GLY A 279 -1.64 -19.23 -6.31
CA GLY A 279 -2.58 -18.98 -7.41
C GLY A 279 -4.05 -19.08 -7.00
N ALA A 280 -4.36 -19.29 -5.72
CA ALA A 280 -5.73 -19.47 -5.24
C ALA A 280 -6.34 -18.13 -4.83
N THR A 281 -7.64 -17.95 -5.16
CA THR A 281 -8.43 -16.83 -4.63
C THR A 281 -8.63 -17.01 -3.13
N ARG A 282 -8.32 -15.97 -2.36
CA ARG A 282 -8.48 -15.96 -0.89
C ARG A 282 -9.87 -15.46 -0.53
N ARG A 283 -10.46 -16.12 0.46
CA ARG A 283 -11.78 -15.76 0.97
C ARG A 283 -11.64 -14.80 2.15
N ASN A 284 -12.51 -13.79 2.17
CA ASN A 284 -12.60 -12.86 3.29
C ASN A 284 -13.07 -13.59 4.55
N THR A 285 -12.33 -13.43 5.64
CA THR A 285 -12.69 -13.98 6.94
C THR A 285 -12.67 -12.89 8.01
N TYR A 286 -13.54 -13.01 8.98
CA TYR A 286 -13.56 -12.14 10.15
C TYR A 286 -13.77 -12.97 11.40
N GLN A 287 -12.85 -12.88 12.35
CA GLN A 287 -12.86 -13.69 13.58
C GLN A 287 -13.03 -15.21 13.29
N GLY A 288 -12.24 -15.71 12.32
CA GLY A 288 -12.28 -17.13 11.93
C GLY A 288 -13.51 -17.58 11.16
N ARG A 289 -14.42 -16.67 10.77
CA ARG A 289 -15.61 -16.97 10.01
C ARG A 289 -15.56 -16.34 8.62
N GLU A 290 -15.93 -17.10 7.60
CA GLU A 290 -16.01 -16.59 6.23
C GLU A 290 -17.15 -15.55 6.12
N ILE A 291 -16.85 -14.45 5.45
CA ILE A 291 -17.84 -13.43 5.09
C ILE A 291 -18.41 -13.83 3.72
N ALA A 292 -19.72 -14.10 3.69
CA ALA A 292 -20.44 -14.27 2.44
C ALA A 292 -20.53 -12.90 1.73
N ILE A 293 -19.78 -12.74 0.66
CA ILE A 293 -19.89 -11.55 -0.19
C ILE A 293 -21.05 -11.78 -1.15
N ASP A 294 -22.21 -11.28 -0.76
CA ASP A 294 -23.43 -11.42 -1.57
C ASP A 294 -23.32 -10.52 -2.82
N ARG A 295 -23.76 -11.06 -3.98
CA ARG A 295 -23.88 -10.27 -5.23
C ARG A 295 -24.86 -9.09 -5.10
N VAL A 296 -25.68 -9.07 -4.06
CA VAL A 296 -26.62 -8.01 -3.71
C VAL A 296 -25.90 -6.67 -3.41
N GLY A 297 -24.72 -6.69 -2.82
CA GLY A 297 -23.90 -5.47 -2.65
C GLY A 297 -23.55 -4.77 -3.96
N ARG A 298 -23.47 -5.51 -5.08
CA ARG A 298 -23.28 -4.95 -6.43
C ARG A 298 -24.59 -4.42 -7.07
N ALA A 299 -25.74 -4.91 -6.67
CA ALA A 299 -27.04 -4.47 -7.16
C ALA A 299 -27.48 -3.16 -6.48
N PHE A 300 -27.20 -2.98 -5.20
CA PHE A 300 -27.46 -1.71 -4.48
C PHE A 300 -26.66 -0.54 -5.04
N GLN A 301 -25.45 -0.78 -5.58
CA GLN A 301 -24.68 0.26 -6.27
C GLN A 301 -25.38 0.84 -7.52
N ARG A 302 -26.29 0.10 -8.15
CA ARG A 302 -27.02 0.55 -9.33
C ARG A 302 -28.29 1.34 -9.02
N GLU A 303 -28.89 1.16 -7.84
CA GLU A 303 -30.11 1.87 -7.45
C GLU A 303 -29.84 3.16 -6.66
N ALA A 304 -28.69 3.29 -6.01
CA ALA A 304 -28.29 4.50 -5.28
C ALA A 304 -27.91 5.68 -6.20
N THR A 305 -27.92 5.50 -7.52
CA THR A 305 -27.57 6.55 -8.50
C THR A 305 -28.70 7.56 -8.80
N ARG A 306 -29.70 7.70 -7.93
CA ARG A 306 -30.54 8.90 -7.97
C ARG A 306 -29.93 9.98 -7.07
N PRO A 307 -29.55 11.15 -7.61
CA PRO A 307 -28.95 12.21 -6.82
C PRO A 307 -29.99 12.75 -5.83
N GLN A 308 -29.98 12.29 -4.60
CA GLN A 308 -30.53 13.08 -3.50
C GLN A 308 -29.54 14.25 -3.31
N ARG A 309 -29.95 15.44 -3.71
CA ARG A 309 -29.21 16.68 -3.41
C ARG A 309 -29.00 16.71 -1.90
N SER A 310 -27.77 16.52 -1.47
CA SER A 310 -27.37 16.60 -0.07
C SER A 310 -27.85 17.92 0.51
N LEU A 311 -28.56 17.85 1.64
CA LEU A 311 -28.92 19.02 2.46
C LEU A 311 -27.72 19.88 2.84
N TRP A 312 -26.53 19.30 2.79
CA TRP A 312 -25.26 19.98 3.07
C TRP A 312 -24.91 21.05 2.03
N ASN A 313 -25.23 20.83 0.74
CA ASN A 313 -25.05 21.86 -0.30
C ASN A 313 -26.05 23.02 -0.16
N CYS A 314 -27.17 22.81 0.51
CA CYS A 314 -28.09 23.89 0.83
C CYS A 314 -27.60 24.80 1.97
N VAL A 315 -26.85 24.25 2.94
CA VAL A 315 -26.34 25.01 4.10
C VAL A 315 -25.15 25.88 3.68
N ASN A 316 -24.24 25.37 2.84
CA ASN A 316 -23.12 26.16 2.31
C ASN A 316 -23.55 27.30 1.35
N GLY A 317 -24.64 27.10 0.61
CA GLY A 317 -25.22 28.16 -0.22
C GLY A 317 -25.85 29.30 0.58
N LEU A 318 -26.20 29.06 1.84
CA LEU A 318 -26.79 30.08 2.73
C LEU A 318 -25.73 30.88 3.52
N LEU A 319 -24.56 30.27 3.77
CA LEU A 319 -23.47 30.92 4.51
C LEU A 319 -22.68 31.94 3.66
N HIS A 320 -22.63 31.77 2.33
CA HIS A 320 -21.97 32.71 1.43
C HIS A 320 -22.82 33.95 1.05
N ARG A 321 -24.09 34.03 1.49
CA ARG A 321 -24.96 35.21 1.24
C ARG A 321 -25.07 36.21 2.37
N ARG A 322 -24.23 36.11 3.41
CA ARG A 322 -24.30 37.03 4.58
C ARG A 322 -23.05 37.89 4.83
N PHE A 323 -22.15 37.99 3.87
CA PHE A 323 -21.03 38.92 3.93
C PHE A 323 -20.81 39.57 2.56
N ASP A 324 -21.80 40.36 2.12
CA ASP A 324 -21.67 41.49 1.22
C ASP A 324 -22.45 42.67 1.81
#